data_defe5a673872ea4020c325da4f399588
#
_entry.id   defe5a673872ea4020c325da4f399588
#
_cell.length_a   1.000
_cell.length_b   1.000
_cell.length_c   1.000
_cell.angle_alpha   90.00
_cell.angle_beta   90.00
_cell.angle_gamma   90.00
#
_symmetry.space_group_name_H-M   'P 1'
#
loop_
_entity.id
_entity.type
_entity.pdbx_description
1 polymer ?
#
loop_
_entity_poly.entity_id
_entity_poly.type
_entity_poly.pdbx_seq_one_letter_code
_entity_poly.pdbx_strand_id
1 'polypeptide(L)'
;MNNRLIKQMFDACYMAKRTRDLLPPLPEGVQPSYIQYLDCMQELEEKGKQVRISDISEFLNIPRPGVTRTVKEMEAKGYLQKMASPDDGRVTFLTATEKGRKLHQKYDEEYFSSLLPYFYSISEEAETMITTIEKFYQIMSGRRETYDKR
;
A
#
# COMPACT_ATOMS: atom_id res chain seq x y z
N MET A 1 -4.81 27.92 13.92
CA MET A 1 -4.40 27.59 12.53
C MET A 1 -4.22 28.88 11.75
N ASN A 2 -3.10 29.05 11.07
CA ASN A 2 -2.84 30.20 10.19
C ASN A 2 -2.21 29.73 8.86
N ASN A 3 -2.14 30.61 7.86
CA ASN A 3 -1.64 30.27 6.53
C ASN A 3 -0.21 29.73 6.53
N ARG A 4 0.63 30.19 7.45
CA ARG A 4 2.02 29.72 7.57
C ARG A 4 2.06 28.25 8.00
N LEU A 5 1.25 27.87 8.98
CA LEU A 5 1.16 26.49 9.45
C LEU A 5 0.64 25.55 8.36
N ILE A 6 -0.37 26.00 7.59
CA ILE A 6 -0.88 25.19 6.44
C ILE A 6 0.24 24.95 5.43
N LYS A 7 1.03 25.97 5.07
CA LYS A 7 2.19 25.81 4.16
C LYS A 7 3.21 24.82 4.72
N GLN A 8 3.53 24.92 6.01
CA GLN A 8 4.46 23.97 6.67
C GLN A 8 3.94 22.52 6.64
N MET A 9 2.62 22.30 6.70
CA MET A 9 2.03 20.96 6.54
C MET A 9 2.28 20.41 5.12
N PHE A 10 2.18 21.23 4.08
CA PHE A 10 2.53 20.79 2.70
C PHE A 10 4.02 20.51 2.55
N ASP A 11 4.88 21.32 3.17
CA ASP A 11 6.33 21.08 3.20
C ASP A 11 6.66 19.77 3.90
N ALA A 12 5.94 19.45 4.99
CA ALA A 12 6.07 18.16 5.69
C ALA A 12 5.62 16.97 4.80
N CYS A 13 4.56 17.12 4.01
CA CYS A 13 4.15 16.10 3.04
C CYS A 13 5.22 15.87 1.96
N TYR A 14 5.87 16.93 1.49
CA TYR A 14 6.99 16.81 0.56
C TYR A 14 8.19 16.09 1.19
N MET A 15 8.51 16.38 2.45
CA MET A 15 9.54 15.66 3.21
C MET A 15 9.18 14.18 3.38
N ALA A 16 7.93 13.87 3.71
CA ALA A 16 7.45 12.50 3.83
C ALA A 16 7.61 11.72 2.50
N LYS A 17 7.32 12.35 1.35
CA LYS A 17 7.60 11.75 0.04
C LYS A 17 9.08 11.42 -0.13
N ARG A 18 9.96 12.36 0.17
CA ARG A 18 11.42 12.15 0.10
C ARG A 18 11.89 11.04 1.04
N THR A 19 11.28 10.91 2.22
CA THR A 19 11.59 9.82 3.16
C THR A 19 11.27 8.46 2.55
N ARG A 20 10.16 8.34 1.82
CA ARG A 20 9.84 7.10 1.08
C ARG A 20 10.87 6.76 0.01
N ASP A 21 11.49 7.77 -0.62
CA ASP A 21 12.51 7.57 -1.63
C ASP A 21 13.84 7.00 -1.05
N LEU A 22 13.98 6.99 0.28
CA LEU A 22 15.11 6.38 0.99
C LEU A 22 14.92 4.89 1.28
N LEU A 23 13.76 4.32 0.94
CA LEU A 23 13.57 2.86 1.02
C LEU A 23 14.57 2.13 0.11
N PRO A 24 14.95 0.89 0.44
CA PRO A 24 15.94 0.14 -0.33
C PRO A 24 15.48 -0.05 -1.78
N PRO A 25 16.42 0.01 -2.74
CA PRO A 25 16.07 -0.22 -4.13
C PRO A 25 15.54 -1.65 -4.32
N LEU A 26 14.47 -1.77 -5.08
CA LEU A 26 13.87 -3.05 -5.43
C LEU A 26 14.62 -3.73 -6.58
N PRO A 27 14.51 -5.05 -6.74
CA PRO A 27 15.05 -5.76 -7.89
C PRO A 27 14.52 -5.19 -9.22
N GLU A 28 15.30 -5.39 -10.29
CA GLU A 28 14.88 -4.96 -11.63
C GLU A 28 13.51 -5.53 -12.01
N GLY A 29 12.66 -4.67 -12.52
CA GLY A 29 11.29 -5.02 -12.93
C GLY A 29 10.28 -5.18 -11.79
N VAL A 30 10.69 -4.95 -10.55
CA VAL A 30 9.78 -4.93 -9.39
C VAL A 30 9.34 -3.49 -9.11
N GLN A 31 8.03 -3.29 -9.05
CA GLN A 31 7.44 -2.01 -8.67
C GLN A 31 7.15 -1.96 -7.16
N PRO A 32 7.24 -0.78 -6.52
CA PRO A 32 6.86 -0.62 -5.11
C PRO A 32 5.43 -1.10 -4.80
N SER A 33 4.52 -0.97 -5.75
CA SER A 33 3.15 -1.47 -5.64
C SER A 33 3.06 -2.99 -5.44
N TYR A 34 4.03 -3.75 -5.94
CA TYR A 34 4.04 -5.22 -5.75
C TYR A 34 4.20 -5.59 -4.28
N ILE A 35 5.10 -4.90 -3.56
CA ILE A 35 5.28 -5.10 -2.13
C ILE A 35 3.98 -4.76 -1.39
N GLN A 36 3.38 -3.61 -1.70
CA GLN A 36 2.13 -3.17 -1.09
C GLN A 36 0.98 -4.17 -1.33
N TYR A 37 0.90 -4.77 -2.52
CA TYR A 37 -0.12 -5.77 -2.83
C TYR A 37 0.12 -7.08 -2.07
N LEU A 38 1.37 -7.52 -1.99
CA LEU A 38 1.72 -8.73 -1.24
C LEU A 38 1.45 -8.56 0.25
N ASP A 39 1.76 -7.41 0.82
CA ASP A 39 1.45 -7.06 2.20
C ASP A 39 -0.06 -7.06 2.46
N CYS A 40 -0.83 -6.39 1.63
CA CYS A 40 -2.29 -6.41 1.68
C CYS A 40 -2.86 -7.85 1.60
N MET A 41 -2.34 -8.67 0.70
CA MET A 41 -2.78 -10.07 0.56
C MET A 41 -2.48 -10.87 1.81
N GLN A 42 -1.29 -10.72 2.38
CA GLN A 42 -0.92 -11.40 3.62
C GLN A 42 -1.83 -10.99 4.77
N GLU A 43 -2.07 -9.71 4.98
CA GLU A 43 -2.96 -9.21 6.04
C GLU A 43 -4.40 -9.75 5.90
N LEU A 44 -4.92 -9.82 4.69
CA LEU A 44 -6.25 -10.38 4.43
C LEU A 44 -6.30 -11.89 4.67
N GLU A 45 -5.26 -12.62 4.27
CA GLU A 45 -5.13 -14.07 4.50
C GLU A 45 -5.01 -14.40 6.00
N GLU A 46 -4.28 -13.61 6.78
CA GLU A 46 -4.18 -13.74 8.24
C GLU A 46 -5.53 -13.55 8.94
N LYS A 47 -6.41 -12.75 8.37
CA LYS A 47 -7.81 -12.58 8.80
C LYS A 47 -8.74 -13.72 8.31
N GLY A 48 -8.19 -14.76 7.68
CA GLY A 48 -8.93 -15.89 7.16
C GLY A 48 -9.66 -15.66 5.83
N LYS A 49 -9.30 -14.60 5.11
CA LYS A 49 -9.96 -14.23 3.86
C LYS A 49 -9.27 -14.84 2.64
N GLN A 50 -10.04 -15.39 1.72
CA GLN A 50 -9.56 -15.71 0.37
C GLN A 50 -9.58 -14.42 -0.47
N VAL A 51 -8.43 -13.99 -0.94
CA VAL A 51 -8.23 -12.66 -1.53
C VAL A 51 -8.72 -12.59 -2.97
N ARG A 52 -9.51 -11.56 -3.28
CA ARG A 52 -9.98 -11.21 -4.63
C ARG A 52 -9.43 -9.85 -5.05
N ILE A 53 -9.52 -9.53 -6.34
CA ILE A 53 -9.19 -8.19 -6.85
C ILE A 53 -9.99 -7.10 -6.14
N SER A 54 -11.29 -7.35 -5.87
CA SER A 54 -12.15 -6.40 -5.15
C SER A 54 -11.66 -6.12 -3.73
N ASP A 55 -11.12 -7.13 -3.05
CA ASP A 55 -10.62 -6.98 -1.69
C ASP A 55 -9.37 -6.08 -1.64
N ILE A 56 -8.45 -6.25 -2.59
CA ILE A 56 -7.29 -5.37 -2.73
C ILE A 56 -7.71 -3.94 -3.08
N SER A 57 -8.67 -3.81 -4.00
CA SER A 57 -9.23 -2.51 -4.39
C SER A 57 -9.81 -1.74 -3.21
N GLU A 58 -10.58 -2.40 -2.38
CA GLU A 58 -11.17 -1.81 -1.16
C GLU A 58 -10.11 -1.49 -0.11
N PHE A 59 -9.22 -2.45 0.17
CA PHE A 59 -8.20 -2.31 1.20
C PHE A 59 -7.22 -1.16 0.90
N LEU A 60 -6.74 -1.08 -0.34
CA LEU A 60 -5.78 -0.06 -0.76
C LEU A 60 -6.43 1.22 -1.28
N ASN A 61 -7.75 1.27 -1.37
CA ASN A 61 -8.49 2.39 -1.97
C ASN A 61 -7.99 2.73 -3.38
N ILE A 62 -7.80 1.71 -4.22
CA ILE A 62 -7.34 1.82 -5.61
C ILE A 62 -8.46 1.33 -6.54
N PRO A 63 -8.76 2.03 -7.64
CA PRO A 63 -9.77 1.58 -8.62
C PRO A 63 -9.44 0.20 -9.19
N ARG A 64 -10.46 -0.67 -9.33
CA ARG A 64 -10.31 -2.05 -9.83
C ARG A 64 -9.51 -2.20 -11.12
N PRO A 65 -9.64 -1.33 -12.14
CA PRO A 65 -8.83 -1.44 -13.36
C PRO A 65 -7.33 -1.35 -13.10
N GLY A 66 -6.91 -0.48 -12.16
CA GLY A 66 -5.52 -0.37 -11.72
C GLY A 66 -5.02 -1.63 -11.01
N VAL A 67 -5.85 -2.18 -10.11
CA VAL A 67 -5.56 -3.44 -9.42
C VAL A 67 -5.45 -4.58 -10.41
N THR A 68 -6.39 -4.72 -11.33
CA THR A 68 -6.40 -5.78 -12.36
C THR A 68 -5.12 -5.75 -13.19
N ARG A 69 -4.66 -4.56 -13.60
CA ARG A 69 -3.43 -4.41 -14.37
C ARG A 69 -2.22 -4.86 -13.58
N THR A 70 -2.06 -4.38 -12.34
CA THR A 70 -0.92 -4.75 -11.49
C THR A 70 -0.91 -6.24 -11.16
N VAL A 71 -2.07 -6.83 -10.84
CA VAL A 71 -2.21 -8.28 -10.61
C VAL A 71 -1.77 -9.08 -11.85
N LYS A 72 -2.15 -8.63 -13.05
CA LYS A 72 -1.75 -9.28 -14.31
C LYS A 72 -0.23 -9.24 -14.54
N GLU A 73 0.39 -8.10 -14.23
CA GLU A 73 1.85 -7.94 -14.30
C GLU A 73 2.56 -8.84 -13.27
N MET A 74 2.09 -8.87 -12.04
CA MET A 74 2.66 -9.71 -10.97
C MET A 74 2.50 -11.21 -11.28
N GLU A 75 1.36 -11.62 -11.84
CA GLU A 75 1.15 -13.00 -12.28
C GLU A 75 2.13 -13.39 -13.40
N ALA A 76 2.26 -12.54 -14.43
CA ALA A 76 3.18 -12.78 -15.53
C ALA A 76 4.65 -12.87 -15.08
N LYS A 77 5.02 -12.18 -14.01
CA LYS A 77 6.36 -12.22 -13.40
C LYS A 77 6.53 -13.30 -12.33
N GLY A 78 5.46 -14.05 -12.05
CA GLY A 78 5.48 -15.17 -11.11
C GLY A 78 5.47 -14.80 -9.63
N TYR A 79 5.00 -13.60 -9.25
CA TYR A 79 4.89 -13.18 -7.85
C TYR A 79 3.59 -13.60 -7.18
N LEU A 80 2.55 -13.76 -7.95
CA LEU A 80 1.26 -14.29 -7.50
C LEU A 80 0.69 -15.24 -8.55
N GLN A 81 -0.34 -15.97 -8.16
CA GLN A 81 -1.11 -16.84 -9.05
C GLN A 81 -2.60 -16.69 -8.80
N LYS A 82 -3.39 -16.94 -9.83
CA LYS A 82 -4.84 -16.98 -9.78
C LYS A 82 -5.32 -18.39 -9.61
N MET A 83 -6.33 -18.57 -8.79
CA MET A 83 -7.00 -19.86 -8.58
C MET A 83 -8.50 -19.65 -8.74
N ALA A 84 -9.14 -20.47 -9.59
CA ALA A 84 -10.59 -20.48 -9.68
C ALA A 84 -11.20 -21.05 -8.40
N SER A 85 -12.31 -20.47 -7.95
CA SER A 85 -13.06 -21.04 -6.84
C SER A 85 -13.60 -22.42 -7.23
N PRO A 86 -13.45 -23.46 -6.38
CA PRO A 86 -14.04 -24.78 -6.63
C PRO A 86 -15.58 -24.74 -6.62
N ASP A 87 -16.17 -23.77 -5.93
CA ASP A 87 -17.65 -23.67 -5.78
C ASP A 87 -18.29 -22.82 -6.89
N ASP A 88 -17.58 -21.82 -7.42
CA ASP A 88 -18.05 -20.96 -8.50
C ASP A 88 -16.87 -20.55 -9.39
N GLY A 89 -16.79 -21.11 -10.59
CA GLY A 89 -15.71 -20.82 -11.57
C GLY A 89 -15.66 -19.37 -12.08
N ARG A 90 -16.65 -18.53 -11.74
CA ARG A 90 -16.65 -17.09 -12.02
C ARG A 90 -15.83 -16.30 -11.02
N VAL A 91 -15.56 -16.89 -9.84
CA VAL A 91 -14.79 -16.28 -8.76
C VAL A 91 -13.35 -16.74 -8.86
N THR A 92 -12.43 -15.76 -8.87
CA THR A 92 -11.00 -15.99 -8.91
C THR A 92 -10.37 -15.45 -7.62
N PHE A 93 -9.62 -16.32 -6.96
CA PHE A 93 -8.81 -15.97 -5.81
C PHE A 93 -7.35 -15.74 -6.22
N LEU A 94 -6.68 -14.90 -5.46
CA LEU A 94 -5.27 -14.57 -5.62
C LEU A 94 -4.48 -15.16 -4.46
N THR A 95 -3.32 -15.73 -4.74
CA THR A 95 -2.38 -16.17 -3.71
C THR A 95 -0.95 -15.84 -4.12
N ALA A 96 -0.11 -15.49 -3.15
CA ALA A 96 1.30 -15.25 -3.39
C ALA A 96 2.02 -16.56 -3.70
N THR A 97 2.91 -16.53 -4.69
CA THR A 97 3.84 -17.63 -4.95
C THR A 97 4.98 -17.61 -3.93
N GLU A 98 5.82 -18.65 -3.92
CA GLU A 98 7.05 -18.65 -3.11
C GLU A 98 7.97 -17.46 -3.45
N LYS A 99 8.07 -17.11 -4.73
CA LYS A 99 8.80 -15.93 -5.20
C LYS A 99 8.20 -14.63 -4.64
N GLY A 100 6.88 -14.52 -4.63
CA GLY A 100 6.18 -13.38 -4.04
C GLY A 100 6.39 -13.27 -2.54
N ARG A 101 6.25 -14.37 -1.80
CA ARG A 101 6.50 -14.41 -0.35
C ARG A 101 7.93 -14.00 0.02
N LYS A 102 8.93 -14.51 -0.71
CA LYS A 102 10.34 -14.10 -0.49
C LYS A 102 10.59 -12.63 -0.78
N LEU A 103 9.94 -12.08 -1.81
CA LEU A 103 10.03 -10.65 -2.11
C LEU A 103 9.46 -9.81 -0.97
N HIS A 104 8.25 -10.15 -0.48
CA HIS A 104 7.61 -9.46 0.65
C HIS A 104 8.45 -9.59 1.92
N GLN A 105 8.86 -10.79 2.29
CA GLN A 105 9.68 -11.04 3.47
C GLN A 105 10.92 -10.15 3.49
N LYS A 106 11.67 -10.11 2.39
CA LYS A 106 12.94 -9.37 2.33
C LYS A 106 12.75 -7.85 2.35
N TYR A 107 11.83 -7.32 1.57
CA TYR A 107 11.70 -5.87 1.34
C TYR A 107 10.63 -5.21 2.19
N ASP A 108 9.87 -5.97 2.93
CA ASP A 108 8.89 -5.49 3.91
C ASP A 108 9.24 -5.97 5.31
N GLU A 109 8.96 -7.21 5.66
CA GLU A 109 9.08 -7.72 7.02
C GLU A 109 10.49 -7.56 7.62
N GLU A 110 11.53 -8.03 6.94
CA GLU A 110 12.92 -7.96 7.44
C GLU A 110 13.40 -6.51 7.48
N TYR A 111 13.10 -5.73 6.44
CA TYR A 111 13.54 -4.35 6.37
C TYR A 111 12.89 -3.49 7.47
N PHE A 112 11.57 -3.49 7.57
CA PHE A 112 10.89 -2.69 8.60
C PHE A 112 11.20 -3.18 10.02
N SER A 113 11.33 -4.48 10.23
CA SER A 113 11.79 -5.01 11.53
C SER A 113 13.16 -4.47 11.91
N SER A 114 14.07 -4.32 10.96
CA SER A 114 15.41 -3.75 11.18
C SER A 114 15.39 -2.29 11.60
N LEU A 115 14.32 -1.55 11.28
CA LEU A 115 14.17 -0.14 11.63
C LEU A 115 13.62 0.08 13.05
N LEU A 116 12.99 -0.91 13.66
CA LEU A 116 12.34 -0.77 14.97
C LEU A 116 13.21 -0.07 16.02
N PRO A 117 14.50 -0.43 16.24
CA PRO A 117 15.31 0.22 17.26
C PRO A 117 15.50 1.72 17.06
N TYR A 118 15.48 2.18 15.80
CA TYR A 118 15.67 3.60 15.46
C TYR A 118 14.39 4.42 15.60
N PHE A 119 13.22 3.77 15.51
CA PHE A 119 11.93 4.42 15.52
C PHE A 119 11.29 4.54 16.90
N TYR A 120 11.85 3.91 17.92
CA TYR A 120 11.36 4.03 19.30
C TYR A 120 11.28 5.47 19.81
N SER A 121 12.17 6.35 19.33
CA SER A 121 12.21 7.76 19.74
C SER A 121 11.01 8.59 19.28
N ILE A 122 10.24 8.11 18.30
CA ILE A 122 9.07 8.79 17.75
C ILE A 122 7.79 7.94 17.86
N SER A 123 7.80 6.90 18.70
CA SER A 123 6.68 5.95 18.79
C SER A 123 5.38 6.60 19.26
N GLU A 124 5.46 7.59 20.15
CA GLU A 124 4.27 8.30 20.66
C GLU A 124 3.65 9.21 19.60
N GLU A 125 4.46 9.75 18.68
CA GLU A 125 4.00 10.61 17.59
C GLU A 125 3.53 9.84 16.36
N ALA A 126 3.91 8.56 16.21
CA ALA A 126 3.65 7.79 15.00
C ALA A 126 2.15 7.67 14.67
N GLU A 127 1.31 7.30 15.63
CA GLU A 127 -0.14 7.19 15.44
C GLU A 127 -0.78 8.56 15.14
N THR A 128 -0.32 9.60 15.82
CA THR A 128 -0.77 10.97 15.59
C THR A 128 -0.41 11.44 14.18
N MET A 129 0.80 11.15 13.72
CA MET A 129 1.28 11.45 12.38
C MET A 129 0.39 10.76 11.32
N ILE A 130 0.15 9.46 11.45
CA ILE A 130 -0.68 8.67 10.52
C ILE A 130 -2.09 9.28 10.47
N THR A 131 -2.74 9.42 11.61
CA THR A 131 -4.11 9.97 11.71
C THR A 131 -4.20 11.39 11.14
N THR A 132 -3.19 12.22 11.35
CA THR A 132 -3.17 13.59 10.84
C THR A 132 -3.01 13.64 9.34
N ILE A 133 -2.17 12.80 8.75
CA ILE A 133 -2.00 12.68 7.29
C ILE A 133 -3.30 12.19 6.63
N GLU A 134 -3.98 11.22 7.22
CA GLU A 134 -5.26 10.72 6.74
C GLU A 134 -6.33 11.82 6.72
N LYS A 135 -6.48 12.56 7.83
CA LYS A 135 -7.40 13.71 7.91
C LYS A 135 -7.05 14.80 6.88
N PHE A 136 -5.75 15.07 6.71
CA PHE A 136 -5.29 16.04 5.74
C PHE A 136 -5.65 15.63 4.31
N TYR A 137 -5.44 14.35 3.97
CA TYR A 137 -5.83 13.79 2.68
C TYR A 137 -7.34 13.92 2.45
N GLN A 138 -8.19 13.59 3.43
CA GLN A 138 -9.64 13.70 3.32
C GLN A 138 -10.11 15.15 3.08
N ILE A 139 -9.52 16.11 3.80
CA ILE A 139 -9.81 17.54 3.61
C ILE A 139 -9.46 17.95 2.17
N MET A 140 -8.30 17.58 1.68
CA MET A 140 -7.84 17.97 0.33
C MET A 140 -8.66 17.31 -0.78
N SER A 141 -8.99 16.03 -0.63
CA SER A 141 -9.83 15.30 -1.59
C SER A 141 -11.22 15.93 -1.71
N GLY A 142 -11.87 16.22 -0.59
CA GLY A 142 -13.20 16.88 -0.59
C GLY A 142 -13.15 18.30 -1.16
N ARG A 143 -12.06 19.04 -0.95
CA ARG A 143 -11.87 20.37 -1.55
C ARG A 143 -11.70 20.33 -3.05
N ARG A 144 -10.97 19.35 -3.58
CA ARG A 144 -10.77 19.17 -5.03
C ARG A 144 -12.08 18.95 -5.75
N GLU A 145 -12.94 18.06 -5.25
CA GLU A 145 -14.26 17.81 -5.82
C GLU A 145 -15.15 19.07 -5.88
N THR A 146 -15.00 19.97 -4.90
CA THR A 146 -15.76 21.23 -4.84
C THR A 146 -15.17 22.28 -5.79
N TYR A 147 -13.88 22.28 -6.02
CA TYR A 147 -13.20 23.25 -6.87
C TYR A 147 -13.41 22.97 -8.36
N ASP A 148 -13.38 21.70 -8.75
CA ASP A 148 -13.60 21.26 -10.14
C ASP A 148 -15.06 21.46 -10.62
N LYS A 149 -16.01 21.73 -9.72
CA LYS A 149 -17.43 22.02 -10.01
C LYS A 149 -17.76 23.50 -10.18
N ARG A 150 -16.78 24.40 -10.09
CA ARG A 150 -16.94 25.85 -10.29
C ARG A 150 -16.38 26.27 -11.64
#